data_918d5e45517f1a516a47a67b9f9b1d1d
#
_entry.id   918d5e45517f1a516a47a67b9f9b1d1d
#
_cell.length_a   1.000
_cell.length_b   1.000
_cell.length_c   1.000
_cell.angle_alpha   90.00
_cell.angle_beta   90.00
_cell.angle_gamma   90.00
#
_symmetry.space_group_name_H-M   'P 1'
#
loop_
_entity.id
_entity.type
_entity.pdbx_description
1 polymer ?
#
loop_
_entity_poly.entity_id
_entity_poly.type
_entity_poly.pdbx_seq_one_letter_code
_entity_poly.pdbx_strand_id
1 'polypeptide(L)'
;IGHPSPPPEKKELRKVAHLTGKSNSRSMPLEWEDTYGIVLLSGVKYKKGGLVINETGLYFVYSKVYFRGQSCNNLPLSHKVYMRNSKYPQDLVMMEGKMMSYCTTGQMWARSSYLGAVFNLTSADHLYVNVSELSLVNFEESQTFFGLYK
;
A
#
# COMPACT_ATOMS: atom_id res chain seq x y z
N ILE A 1 34.11 8.44 -41.93
CA ILE A 1 32.67 8.76 -41.90
C ILE A 1 32.05 8.06 -40.72
N GLY A 2 31.66 8.83 -39.72
CA GLY A 2 31.05 8.27 -38.52
C GLY A 2 29.59 7.81 -38.73
N HIS A 3 29.18 6.81 -38.00
CA HIS A 3 27.77 6.42 -37.96
C HIS A 3 26.95 7.46 -37.25
N PRO A 4 25.74 7.77 -37.73
CA PRO A 4 24.87 8.68 -36.98
C PRO A 4 24.52 8.09 -35.61
N SER A 5 24.54 8.90 -34.61
CA SER A 5 24.08 8.48 -33.29
C SER A 5 22.61 8.09 -33.34
N PRO A 6 22.20 7.01 -32.65
CA PRO A 6 20.80 6.70 -32.55
C PRO A 6 20.04 7.85 -31.91
N PRO A 7 18.77 8.08 -32.27
CA PRO A 7 17.99 9.11 -31.61
C PRO A 7 17.91 8.82 -30.10
N PRO A 8 17.91 9.87 -29.25
CA PRO A 8 17.78 9.65 -27.82
C PRO A 8 16.48 8.91 -27.52
N GLU A 9 16.59 7.84 -26.75
CA GLU A 9 15.40 7.12 -26.27
C GLU A 9 14.54 8.08 -25.44
N LYS A 10 13.25 8.13 -25.75
CA LYS A 10 12.30 8.81 -24.90
C LYS A 10 12.25 8.06 -23.58
N LYS A 11 12.75 8.68 -22.53
CA LYS A 11 12.57 8.16 -21.18
C LYS A 11 11.11 8.35 -20.80
N GLU A 12 10.36 7.26 -20.78
CA GLU A 12 9.04 7.29 -20.20
C GLU A 12 9.16 7.53 -18.68
N LEU A 13 8.27 8.38 -18.16
CA LEU A 13 8.16 8.57 -16.72
C LEU A 13 7.73 7.26 -16.08
N ARG A 14 8.52 6.75 -15.16
CA ARG A 14 8.16 5.57 -14.40
C ARG A 14 6.96 5.86 -13.53
N LYS A 15 6.04 4.88 -13.49
CA LYS A 15 4.89 4.92 -12.59
C LYS A 15 5.24 4.06 -11.40
N VAL A 16 5.63 4.68 -10.32
CA VAL A 16 6.06 3.98 -9.12
C VAL A 16 5.66 4.77 -7.87
N ALA A 17 5.21 4.05 -6.87
CA ALA A 17 4.98 4.60 -5.54
C ALA A 17 5.43 3.60 -4.49
N HIS A 18 6.15 4.06 -3.50
CA HIS A 18 6.45 3.32 -2.29
C HIS A 18 6.35 4.28 -1.12
N LEU A 19 5.29 4.10 -0.33
CA LEU A 19 4.97 4.94 0.82
C LEU A 19 5.18 4.13 2.08
N THR A 20 5.59 4.80 3.15
CA THR A 20 5.93 4.15 4.41
C THR A 20 4.96 4.56 5.52
N GLY A 21 4.94 3.80 6.59
CA GLY A 21 4.02 4.01 7.70
C GLY A 21 4.14 5.40 8.31
N LYS A 22 2.99 6.00 8.64
CA LYS A 22 2.90 7.30 9.27
C LYS A 22 2.27 7.16 10.64
N SER A 23 3.06 7.37 11.69
CA SER A 23 2.68 7.07 13.07
C SER A 23 1.50 7.87 13.61
N ASN A 24 1.13 8.97 12.95
CA ASN A 24 -0.01 9.79 13.34
C ASN A 24 -1.30 9.44 12.59
N SER A 25 -1.34 8.34 11.87
CA SER A 25 -2.57 7.83 11.28
C SER A 25 -3.56 7.48 12.40
N ARG A 26 -4.76 8.05 12.37
CA ARG A 26 -5.73 7.92 13.46
C ARG A 26 -7.07 7.32 13.05
N SER A 27 -7.25 7.10 11.78
CA SER A 27 -8.51 6.58 11.24
C SER A 27 -8.26 5.86 9.92
N MET A 28 -9.28 5.16 9.44
CA MET A 28 -9.22 4.50 8.14
C MET A 28 -9.68 5.45 7.03
N PRO A 29 -9.09 5.39 5.84
CA PRO A 29 -7.96 4.53 5.46
C PRO A 29 -6.67 4.95 6.15
N LEU A 30 -5.68 4.05 6.19
CA LEU A 30 -4.36 4.39 6.71
C LEU A 30 -3.76 5.55 5.93
N GLU A 31 -3.12 6.46 6.64
CA GLU A 31 -2.33 7.52 6.02
C GLU A 31 -0.86 7.10 5.95
N TRP A 32 -0.14 7.64 4.97
CA TRP A 32 1.21 7.22 4.65
C TRP A 32 2.14 8.41 4.58
N GLU A 33 3.41 8.15 4.88
CA GLU A 33 4.48 9.13 4.65
C GLU A 33 4.84 9.14 3.17
N ASP A 34 4.80 10.32 2.56
CA ASP A 34 5.04 10.49 1.12
C ASP A 34 6.23 11.41 0.81
N THR A 35 6.87 11.95 1.83
CA THR A 35 7.92 12.98 1.64
C THR A 35 9.24 12.59 2.27
N TYR A 36 9.24 12.07 3.49
CA TYR A 36 10.46 11.80 4.26
C TYR A 36 10.78 10.32 4.31
N GLY A 37 12.08 10.00 4.43
CA GLY A 37 12.54 8.64 4.58
C GLY A 37 12.65 7.89 3.26
N ILE A 38 12.45 6.59 3.31
CA ILE A 38 12.59 5.70 2.16
C ILE A 38 11.28 5.69 1.37
N VAL A 39 10.96 6.78 0.70
CA VAL A 39 9.74 6.90 -0.10
C VAL A 39 10.07 7.17 -1.56
N LEU A 40 9.22 6.67 -2.46
CA LEU A 40 9.25 6.96 -3.89
C LEU A 40 7.85 7.34 -4.33
N LEU A 41 7.74 8.39 -5.14
CA LEU A 41 6.46 8.80 -5.70
C LEU A 41 6.72 9.47 -7.05
N SER A 42 6.41 8.77 -8.13
CA SER A 42 6.65 9.26 -9.48
C SER A 42 5.54 8.78 -10.42
N GLY A 43 4.90 9.72 -11.12
CA GLY A 43 3.85 9.39 -12.07
C GLY A 43 2.55 8.85 -11.47
N VAL A 44 2.43 8.91 -10.16
CA VAL A 44 1.27 8.52 -9.37
C VAL A 44 1.11 9.59 -8.29
N LYS A 45 -0.10 9.93 -7.93
CA LYS A 45 -0.35 10.94 -6.88
C LYS A 45 -0.75 10.28 -5.58
N TYR A 46 -0.37 10.91 -4.47
CA TYR A 46 -0.84 10.54 -3.15
C TYR A 46 -1.82 11.59 -2.65
N LYS A 47 -2.98 11.15 -2.17
CA LYS A 47 -4.01 12.05 -1.66
C LYS A 47 -4.80 11.38 -0.53
N LYS A 48 -4.73 11.95 0.67
CA LYS A 48 -5.55 11.53 1.83
C LYS A 48 -5.57 10.01 2.05
N GLY A 49 -4.40 9.40 2.13
CA GLY A 49 -4.24 7.96 2.32
C GLY A 49 -4.25 7.15 1.03
N GLY A 50 -4.70 7.71 -0.07
CA GLY A 50 -4.87 7.00 -1.34
C GLY A 50 -3.81 7.27 -2.37
N LEU A 51 -3.46 6.24 -3.13
CA LEU A 51 -2.67 6.38 -4.36
C LEU A 51 -3.65 6.55 -5.52
N VAL A 52 -3.45 7.61 -6.31
CA VAL A 52 -4.32 7.96 -7.42
C VAL A 52 -3.63 7.61 -8.73
N ILE A 53 -4.24 6.73 -9.50
CA ILE A 53 -3.69 6.28 -10.78
C ILE A 53 -3.87 7.39 -11.82
N ASN A 54 -2.79 7.73 -12.52
CA ASN A 54 -2.81 8.71 -13.57
C ASN A 54 -2.88 8.08 -14.97
N GLU A 55 -2.20 6.97 -15.16
CA GLU A 55 -2.12 6.29 -16.45
C GLU A 55 -2.70 4.88 -16.35
N THR A 56 -3.68 4.58 -17.19
CA THR A 56 -4.28 3.25 -17.27
C THR A 56 -3.23 2.21 -17.65
N GLY A 57 -3.26 1.04 -17.02
CA GLY A 57 -2.35 -0.06 -17.34
C GLY A 57 -2.31 -1.12 -16.26
N LEU A 58 -1.37 -2.05 -16.43
CA LEU A 58 -1.13 -3.12 -15.46
C LEU A 58 -0.13 -2.65 -14.41
N TYR A 59 -0.48 -2.86 -13.15
CA TYR A 59 0.35 -2.48 -12.01
C TYR A 59 0.49 -3.65 -11.05
N PHE A 60 1.68 -3.82 -10.51
CA PHE A 60 1.85 -4.63 -9.32
C PHE A 60 1.58 -3.76 -8.11
N VAL A 61 0.59 -4.15 -7.29
CA VAL A 61 0.18 -3.42 -6.09
C VAL A 61 0.53 -4.26 -4.88
N TYR A 62 1.13 -3.66 -3.86
CA TYR A 62 1.54 -4.36 -2.65
C TYR A 62 1.34 -3.52 -1.41
N SER A 63 1.15 -4.21 -0.29
CA SER A 63 1.10 -3.57 1.02
C SER A 63 1.56 -4.57 2.07
N LYS A 64 2.38 -4.11 3.00
CA LYS A 64 2.78 -4.87 4.17
C LYS A 64 2.41 -4.08 5.41
N VAL A 65 1.80 -4.77 6.37
CA VAL A 65 1.47 -4.20 7.67
C VAL A 65 2.04 -5.09 8.75
N TYR A 66 2.78 -4.50 9.66
CA TYR A 66 3.38 -5.17 10.80
C TYR A 66 2.51 -4.93 12.02
N PHE A 67 1.96 -6.00 12.56
CA PHE A 67 1.13 -5.97 13.78
C PHE A 67 1.92 -6.48 14.96
N ARG A 68 1.70 -5.88 16.10
CA ARG A 68 2.31 -6.32 17.36
C ARG A 68 1.41 -6.00 18.55
N GLY A 69 1.52 -6.80 19.60
CA GLY A 69 0.76 -6.57 20.81
C GLY A 69 1.51 -7.04 22.05
N GLN A 70 1.25 -6.40 23.18
CA GLN A 70 1.87 -6.74 24.47
C GLN A 70 1.27 -8.01 25.06
N SER A 71 -0.02 -8.27 24.80
CA SER A 71 -0.73 -9.43 25.30
C SER A 71 -1.66 -9.97 24.24
N CYS A 72 -1.58 -11.27 23.99
CA CYS A 72 -2.39 -11.92 22.96
C CYS A 72 -3.81 -12.21 23.45
N ASN A 73 -4.83 -11.70 22.75
CA ASN A 73 -6.22 -12.10 22.91
C ASN A 73 -6.79 -12.77 21.65
N ASN A 74 -5.95 -13.01 20.65
CA ASN A 74 -6.32 -13.60 19.36
C ASN A 74 -7.51 -12.91 18.68
N LEU A 75 -7.64 -11.59 18.88
CA LEU A 75 -8.63 -10.81 18.16
C LEU A 75 -8.38 -10.95 16.65
N PRO A 76 -9.39 -11.33 15.85
CA PRO A 76 -9.19 -11.48 14.41
C PRO A 76 -8.63 -10.20 13.79
N LEU A 77 -7.57 -10.35 13.01
CA LEU A 77 -6.93 -9.23 12.31
C LEU A 77 -7.20 -9.33 10.82
N SER A 78 -7.45 -8.20 10.19
CA SER A 78 -7.57 -8.11 8.75
C SER A 78 -6.73 -6.97 8.20
N HIS A 79 -6.28 -7.16 6.97
CA HIS A 79 -5.51 -6.20 6.19
C HIS A 79 -6.04 -6.27 4.77
N LYS A 80 -6.47 -5.15 4.22
CA LYS A 80 -7.00 -5.13 2.86
C LYS A 80 -6.56 -3.91 2.08
N VAL A 81 -6.41 -4.11 0.77
CA VAL A 81 -6.26 -3.05 -0.21
C VAL A 81 -7.56 -2.97 -0.98
N TYR A 82 -8.14 -1.79 -1.06
CA TYR A 82 -9.38 -1.58 -1.78
C TYR A 82 -9.27 -0.40 -2.73
N MET A 83 -10.18 -0.38 -3.71
CA MET A 83 -10.21 0.64 -4.74
C MET A 83 -11.53 1.40 -4.69
N ARG A 84 -11.43 2.69 -4.95
CA ARG A 84 -12.59 3.57 -5.10
C ARG A 84 -12.47 4.32 -6.42
N ASN A 85 -13.57 4.36 -7.18
CA ASN A 85 -13.68 5.19 -8.37
C ASN A 85 -15.14 5.60 -8.61
N SER A 86 -15.36 6.49 -9.57
CA SER A 86 -16.70 7.00 -9.87
C SER A 86 -17.62 5.99 -10.56
N LYS A 87 -17.09 4.88 -11.08
CA LYS A 87 -17.88 3.86 -11.78
C LYS A 87 -18.64 2.94 -10.83
N TYR A 88 -18.15 2.78 -9.62
CA TYR A 88 -18.72 1.87 -8.63
C TYR A 88 -19.20 2.65 -7.42
N PRO A 89 -20.43 2.41 -6.94
CA PRO A 89 -20.95 3.14 -5.78
C PRO A 89 -20.31 2.69 -4.46
N GLN A 90 -19.65 1.54 -4.45
CA GLN A 90 -19.02 0.97 -3.25
C GLN A 90 -17.55 0.67 -3.49
N ASP A 91 -16.78 0.63 -2.40
CA ASP A 91 -15.38 0.24 -2.44
C ASP A 91 -15.23 -1.20 -2.91
N LEU A 92 -14.26 -1.45 -3.80
CA LEU A 92 -13.93 -2.78 -4.27
C LEU A 92 -12.71 -3.30 -3.53
N VAL A 93 -12.86 -4.40 -2.80
CA VAL A 93 -11.72 -5.05 -2.16
C VAL A 93 -10.90 -5.76 -3.23
N MET A 94 -9.65 -5.35 -3.38
CA MET A 94 -8.72 -5.92 -4.35
C MET A 94 -7.97 -7.11 -3.77
N MET A 95 -7.50 -6.97 -2.54
CA MET A 95 -6.76 -8.00 -1.81
C MET A 95 -7.13 -7.93 -0.34
N GLU A 96 -7.24 -9.09 0.30
CA GLU A 96 -7.53 -9.14 1.73
C GLU A 96 -6.80 -10.31 2.37
N GLY A 97 -6.16 -10.05 3.50
CA GLY A 97 -5.58 -11.06 4.36
C GLY A 97 -6.28 -11.06 5.72
N LYS A 98 -6.57 -12.23 6.24
CA LYS A 98 -7.15 -12.40 7.56
C LYS A 98 -6.26 -13.32 8.39
N MET A 99 -6.08 -12.96 9.66
CA MET A 99 -5.29 -13.75 10.60
C MET A 99 -6.15 -14.09 11.80
N MET A 100 -6.17 -15.38 12.14
CA MET A 100 -6.88 -15.90 13.30
C MET A 100 -5.95 -16.86 14.03
N SER A 101 -6.09 -16.94 15.36
CA SER A 101 -5.28 -17.87 16.17
C SER A 101 -3.77 -17.72 15.91
N TYR A 102 -3.31 -16.50 15.80
CA TYR A 102 -1.94 -16.17 15.38
C TYR A 102 -0.95 -16.03 16.53
N CYS A 103 -1.40 -16.09 17.78
CA CYS A 103 -0.54 -15.90 18.94
C CYS A 103 -0.98 -16.73 20.14
N THR A 104 -0.11 -16.83 21.12
CA THR A 104 -0.40 -17.54 22.38
C THR A 104 -1.03 -16.60 23.38
N THR A 105 -2.19 -16.97 23.91
CA THR A 105 -2.97 -16.17 24.85
C THR A 105 -2.11 -15.61 25.98
N GLY A 106 -2.22 -14.31 26.20
CA GLY A 106 -1.52 -13.60 27.29
C GLY A 106 -0.07 -13.26 26.99
N GLN A 107 0.51 -13.74 25.87
CA GLN A 107 1.91 -13.50 25.53
C GLN A 107 2.09 -12.36 24.54
N MET A 108 3.25 -11.72 24.60
CA MET A 108 3.66 -10.72 23.60
C MET A 108 3.82 -11.41 22.25
N TRP A 109 3.45 -10.70 21.17
CA TRP A 109 3.43 -11.28 19.83
C TRP A 109 3.69 -10.22 18.76
N ALA A 110 4.10 -10.69 17.60
CA ALA A 110 4.22 -9.88 16.40
C ALA A 110 3.94 -10.73 15.16
N ARG A 111 3.26 -10.16 14.18
CA ARG A 111 2.95 -10.80 12.90
C ARG A 111 2.90 -9.78 11.79
N SER A 112 3.37 -10.16 10.61
CA SER A 112 3.28 -9.35 9.40
C SER A 112 2.20 -9.89 8.47
N SER A 113 1.49 -8.99 7.80
CA SER A 113 0.58 -9.31 6.70
C SER A 113 1.12 -8.67 5.44
N TYR A 114 1.35 -9.45 4.39
CA TYR A 114 1.78 -8.97 3.09
C TYR A 114 0.75 -9.34 2.02
N LEU A 115 0.37 -8.35 1.22
CA LEU A 115 -0.54 -8.51 0.09
C LEU A 115 0.16 -8.01 -1.17
N GLY A 116 0.07 -8.74 -2.26
CA GLY A 116 0.66 -8.32 -3.52
C GLY A 116 0.07 -9.07 -4.71
N ALA A 117 -0.30 -8.34 -5.75
CA ALA A 117 -0.82 -8.91 -6.99
C ALA A 117 -0.80 -7.88 -8.11
N VAL A 118 -1.00 -8.37 -9.34
CA VAL A 118 -1.10 -7.53 -10.53
C VAL A 118 -2.57 -7.20 -10.81
N PHE A 119 -2.84 -5.93 -11.09
CA PHE A 119 -4.18 -5.44 -11.41
C PHE A 119 -4.16 -4.54 -12.63
N ASN A 120 -5.21 -4.61 -13.42
CA ASN A 120 -5.44 -3.65 -14.49
C ASN A 120 -6.17 -2.45 -13.89
N LEU A 121 -5.46 -1.32 -13.81
CA LEU A 121 -5.98 -0.10 -13.17
C LEU A 121 -6.26 0.94 -14.23
N THR A 122 -7.28 1.76 -13.96
CA THR A 122 -7.73 2.82 -14.85
C THR A 122 -7.41 4.18 -14.24
N SER A 123 -7.12 5.16 -15.10
CA SER A 123 -6.92 6.54 -14.67
C SER A 123 -8.04 7.00 -13.73
N ALA A 124 -7.68 7.68 -12.66
CA ALA A 124 -8.55 8.15 -11.58
C ALA A 124 -9.00 7.07 -10.58
N ASP A 125 -8.52 5.85 -10.69
CA ASP A 125 -8.69 4.86 -9.61
C ASP A 125 -7.90 5.32 -8.37
N HIS A 126 -8.53 5.22 -7.20
CA HIS A 126 -7.92 5.53 -5.91
C HIS A 126 -7.76 4.23 -5.12
N LEU A 127 -6.55 3.95 -4.65
CA LEU A 127 -6.25 2.74 -3.88
C LEU A 127 -5.92 3.10 -2.44
N TYR A 128 -6.47 2.33 -1.51
CA TYR A 128 -6.35 2.58 -0.06
C TYR A 128 -6.06 1.29 0.69
N VAL A 129 -5.52 1.45 1.88
CA VAL A 129 -5.25 0.32 2.79
C VAL A 129 -6.08 0.49 4.06
N ASN A 130 -6.74 -0.60 4.47
CA ASN A 130 -7.45 -0.68 5.74
C ASN A 130 -6.94 -1.84 6.58
N VAL A 131 -6.98 -1.65 7.88
CA VAL A 131 -6.72 -2.72 8.85
C VAL A 131 -7.85 -2.73 9.88
N SER A 132 -8.08 -3.88 10.50
CA SER A 132 -9.14 -4.03 11.51
C SER A 132 -8.77 -3.36 12.85
N GLU A 133 -7.48 -3.34 13.20
CA GLU A 133 -7.01 -2.85 14.49
C GLU A 133 -5.83 -1.90 14.33
N LEU A 134 -6.13 -0.61 14.21
CA LEU A 134 -5.11 0.42 14.02
C LEU A 134 -4.12 0.48 15.19
N SER A 135 -4.60 0.27 16.41
CA SER A 135 -3.77 0.35 17.62
C SER A 135 -2.67 -0.71 17.68
N LEU A 136 -2.79 -1.78 16.90
CA LEU A 136 -1.82 -2.87 16.86
C LEU A 136 -0.80 -2.72 15.74
N VAL A 137 -0.91 -1.69 14.92
CA VAL A 137 0.03 -1.47 13.79
C VAL A 137 1.30 -0.78 14.29
N ASN A 138 2.45 -1.33 13.89
CA ASN A 138 3.73 -0.66 14.04
C ASN A 138 4.06 0.06 12.73
N PHE A 139 4.22 1.38 12.80
CA PHE A 139 4.40 2.24 11.63
C PHE A 139 5.86 2.42 11.21
N GLU A 140 6.76 1.57 11.66
CA GLU A 140 8.16 1.65 11.23
C GLU A 140 8.28 1.48 9.72
N GLU A 141 9.05 2.34 9.06
CA GLU A 141 9.11 2.43 7.60
C GLU A 141 9.59 1.16 6.91
N SER A 142 10.43 0.37 7.59
CA SER A 142 10.91 -0.91 7.06
C SER A 142 9.90 -2.05 7.21
N GLN A 143 8.83 -1.87 7.98
CA GLN A 143 7.90 -2.91 8.37
C GLN A 143 6.49 -2.71 7.84
N THR A 144 6.06 -1.46 7.67
CA THR A 144 4.71 -1.13 7.22
C THR A 144 4.81 -0.15 6.05
N PHE A 145 4.30 -0.57 4.90
CA PHE A 145 4.43 0.21 3.67
C PHE A 145 3.33 -0.15 2.66
N PHE A 146 3.18 0.71 1.67
CA PHE A 146 2.17 0.58 0.63
C PHE A 146 2.76 1.12 -0.68
N GLY A 147 2.61 0.38 -1.75
CA GLY A 147 3.16 0.83 -3.02
C GLY A 147 2.59 0.12 -4.23
N LEU A 148 3.06 0.59 -5.38
CA LEU A 148 2.75 -0.02 -6.67
C LEU A 148 3.81 0.38 -7.69
N TYR A 149 3.89 -0.41 -8.75
CA TYR A 149 4.68 -0.04 -9.92
C TYR A 149 4.08 -0.69 -11.17
N LYS A 150 4.29 0.00 -12.27
CA LYS A 150 3.83 -0.44 -13.57
C LYS A 150 4.87 -1.27 -14.30
#